data_73209eadfb5a049ea175b52f389b448d
#
_entry.id   73209eadfb5a049ea175b52f389b448d
#
_cell.length_a   1.000
_cell.length_b   1.000
_cell.length_c   1.000
_cell.angle_alpha   90.00
_cell.angle_beta   90.00
_cell.angle_gamma   90.00
#
_symmetry.space_group_name_H-M   'P 1'
#
loop_
_entity.id
_entity.type
_entity.pdbx_description
1 polymer ?
#
loop_
_entity_poly.entity_id
_entity_poly.type
_entity_poly.pdbx_seq_one_letter_code
_entity_poly.pdbx_strand_id
1 'polypeptide(L)'
;VFMIFLPQPSSLSYGEGTFTIHYDSRIFLDSESPAELFSAAQLLQQEIETQTGFRPAICRRHQPVGSHLIYLTASPELSREAYTLAVTPENITICGSLKSGVLYGVQTLRQMIRQAGAVLPTVLISDKPAMENRGFYHDATRGRVPTLSYLKQLADTLSFYKINQLQLY
;
A
#
# COMPACT_ATOMS: atom_id res chain seq x y z
N VAL A 1 -1.29 -20.23 2.71
CA VAL A 1 -0.82 -19.76 1.39
C VAL A 1 0.33 -18.79 1.63
N PHE A 2 1.51 -19.11 1.11
CA PHE A 2 2.65 -18.17 1.17
C PHE A 2 2.47 -17.08 0.11
N MET A 3 2.71 -15.84 0.51
CA MET A 3 2.66 -14.67 -0.39
C MET A 3 4.04 -14.37 -0.95
N ILE A 4 4.09 -13.91 -2.19
CA ILE A 4 5.29 -13.41 -2.84
C ILE A 4 5.28 -11.89 -2.77
N PHE A 5 6.35 -11.31 -2.26
CA PHE A 5 6.51 -9.86 -2.17
C PHE A 5 7.71 -9.40 -3.00
N LEU A 6 7.55 -8.28 -3.70
CA LEU A 6 8.59 -7.60 -4.46
C LEU A 6 8.58 -6.09 -4.17
N PRO A 7 9.65 -5.56 -3.56
CA PRO A 7 10.75 -6.26 -2.91
C PRO A 7 10.29 -7.06 -1.69
N GLN A 8 11.08 -8.06 -1.29
CA GLN A 8 10.82 -8.84 -0.08
C GLN A 8 10.93 -7.96 1.15
N PRO A 9 9.94 -7.98 2.09
CA PRO A 9 10.03 -7.24 3.34
C PRO A 9 11.18 -7.71 4.22
N SER A 10 11.74 -6.81 5.01
CA SER A 10 12.83 -7.09 5.96
C SER A 10 12.42 -8.11 7.04
N SER A 11 11.15 -8.07 7.45
CA SER A 11 10.58 -9.00 8.42
C SER A 11 9.15 -9.37 7.99
N LEU A 12 8.84 -10.66 8.00
CA LEU A 12 7.54 -11.22 7.68
C LEU A 12 7.25 -12.42 8.58
N SER A 13 6.15 -12.40 9.28
CA SER A 13 5.63 -13.55 10.02
C SER A 13 4.16 -13.79 9.69
N TYR A 14 3.77 -15.06 9.63
CA TYR A 14 2.38 -15.47 9.43
C TYR A 14 1.75 -15.82 10.77
N GLY A 15 0.50 -15.39 10.95
CA GLY A 15 -0.34 -15.78 12.10
C GLY A 15 -1.38 -16.81 11.70
N GLU A 16 -2.28 -17.10 12.62
CA GLU A 16 -3.44 -17.98 12.39
C GLU A 16 -4.66 -17.18 11.93
N GLY A 17 -5.47 -17.78 11.06
CA GLY A 17 -6.68 -17.16 10.56
C GLY A 17 -6.51 -16.31 9.31
N THR A 18 -7.58 -15.64 8.92
CA THR A 18 -7.68 -14.81 7.72
C THR A 18 -8.51 -13.57 7.99
N PHE A 19 -8.19 -12.49 7.29
CA PHE A 19 -9.05 -11.32 7.18
C PHE A 19 -9.84 -11.40 5.89
N THR A 20 -11.14 -11.15 5.94
CA THR A 20 -11.98 -11.09 4.75
C THR A 20 -12.41 -9.65 4.48
N ILE A 21 -12.13 -9.16 3.28
CA ILE A 21 -12.65 -7.88 2.80
C ILE A 21 -14.13 -8.10 2.45
N HIS A 22 -15.01 -7.41 3.16
CA HIS A 22 -16.45 -7.43 2.95
C HIS A 22 -16.96 -6.18 2.23
N TYR A 23 -18.19 -6.19 1.77
CA TYR A 23 -18.83 -5.03 1.13
C TYR A 23 -18.98 -3.84 2.08
N ASP A 24 -19.00 -4.06 3.40
CA ASP A 24 -19.07 -3.03 4.46
C ASP A 24 -17.70 -2.66 5.03
N SER A 25 -16.60 -3.28 4.57
CA SER A 25 -15.24 -2.89 4.94
C SER A 25 -14.99 -1.42 4.60
N ARG A 26 -14.18 -0.75 5.41
CA ARG A 26 -13.88 0.68 5.26
C ARG A 26 -12.39 0.93 5.41
N ILE A 27 -11.88 1.89 4.64
CA ILE A 27 -10.54 2.45 4.83
C ILE A 27 -10.67 3.63 5.76
N PHE A 28 -9.97 3.58 6.88
CA PHE A 28 -10.08 4.57 7.94
C PHE A 28 -8.79 5.41 8.03
N LEU A 29 -8.98 6.73 8.02
CA LEU A 29 -7.95 7.73 8.30
C LEU A 29 -8.35 8.47 9.56
N ASP A 30 -7.42 8.62 10.50
CA ASP A 30 -7.65 9.50 11.64
C ASP A 30 -7.83 10.95 11.17
N SER A 31 -8.64 11.74 11.92
CA SER A 31 -8.89 13.16 11.58
C SER A 31 -7.60 14.00 11.58
N GLU A 32 -6.64 13.65 12.42
CA GLU A 32 -5.35 14.32 12.51
C GLU A 32 -4.31 13.81 11.49
N SER A 33 -4.67 12.77 10.73
CA SER A 33 -3.78 12.24 9.69
C SER A 33 -3.47 13.30 8.62
N PRO A 34 -2.24 13.36 8.10
CA PRO A 34 -1.89 14.24 6.99
C PRO A 34 -2.83 14.05 5.79
N ALA A 35 -3.21 15.15 5.14
CA ALA A 35 -4.13 15.12 3.99
C ALA A 35 -3.59 14.23 2.84
N GLU A 36 -2.27 14.12 2.74
CA GLU A 36 -1.56 13.32 1.73
C GLU A 36 -1.83 11.82 1.84
N LEU A 37 -2.27 11.32 3.00
CA LEU A 37 -2.64 9.91 3.17
C LEU A 37 -3.90 9.55 2.37
N PHE A 38 -4.71 10.53 2.01
CA PHE A 38 -5.92 10.29 1.22
C PHE A 38 -5.61 9.67 -0.15
N SER A 39 -4.52 10.08 -0.79
CA SER A 39 -4.10 9.50 -2.07
C SER A 39 -3.71 8.02 -1.94
N ALA A 40 -3.05 7.63 -0.85
CA ALA A 40 -2.75 6.23 -0.57
C ALA A 40 -4.03 5.41 -0.30
N ALA A 41 -4.99 5.99 0.42
CA ALA A 41 -6.30 5.37 0.64
C ALA A 41 -7.08 5.18 -0.65
N GLN A 42 -7.07 6.15 -1.57
CA GLN A 42 -7.70 6.04 -2.89
C GLN A 42 -7.06 4.93 -3.75
N LEU A 43 -5.73 4.84 -3.72
CA LEU A 43 -5.00 3.80 -4.43
C LEU A 43 -5.38 2.40 -3.92
N LEU A 44 -5.49 2.24 -2.60
CA LEU A 44 -5.94 1.00 -1.99
C LEU A 44 -7.41 0.70 -2.32
N GLN A 45 -8.28 1.70 -2.24
CA GLN A 45 -9.70 1.58 -2.60
C GLN A 45 -9.88 1.05 -4.02
N GLN A 46 -9.13 1.63 -4.97
CA GLN A 46 -9.17 1.21 -6.38
C GLN A 46 -8.67 -0.23 -6.57
N GLU A 47 -7.61 -0.63 -5.87
CA GLU A 47 -7.11 -2.00 -5.94
C GLU A 47 -8.14 -3.00 -5.40
N ILE A 48 -8.74 -2.72 -4.23
CA ILE A 48 -9.78 -3.57 -3.64
C ILE A 48 -10.96 -3.70 -4.61
N GLU A 49 -11.44 -2.60 -5.14
CA GLU A 49 -12.55 -2.62 -6.10
C GLU A 49 -12.23 -3.45 -7.34
N THR A 50 -11.02 -3.30 -7.90
CA THR A 50 -10.58 -4.03 -9.08
C THR A 50 -10.51 -5.54 -8.84
N GLN A 51 -10.03 -5.97 -7.67
CA GLN A 51 -9.77 -7.38 -7.39
C GLN A 51 -10.98 -8.11 -6.76
N THR A 52 -11.88 -7.38 -6.11
CA THR A 52 -12.97 -7.98 -5.33
C THR A 52 -14.36 -7.57 -5.79
N GLY A 53 -14.48 -6.50 -6.57
CA GLY A 53 -15.75 -5.87 -6.91
C GLY A 53 -16.35 -5.00 -5.79
N PHE A 54 -15.72 -4.96 -4.61
CA PHE A 54 -16.16 -4.14 -3.48
C PHE A 54 -15.41 -2.81 -3.47
N ARG A 55 -16.14 -1.70 -3.36
CA ARG A 55 -15.56 -0.37 -3.22
C ARG A 55 -15.68 0.11 -1.77
N PRO A 56 -14.67 -0.09 -0.90
CA PRO A 56 -14.73 0.33 0.49
C PRO A 56 -14.81 1.85 0.60
N ALA A 57 -15.65 2.36 1.49
CA ALA A 57 -15.69 3.79 1.76
C ALA A 57 -14.40 4.25 2.46
N ILE A 58 -13.88 5.41 2.09
CA ILE A 58 -12.80 6.09 2.82
C ILE A 58 -13.44 7.00 3.86
N CYS A 59 -13.15 6.76 5.13
CA CYS A 59 -13.69 7.50 6.26
C CYS A 59 -12.58 8.26 6.98
N ARG A 60 -12.81 9.53 7.31
CA ARG A 60 -11.91 10.35 8.11
C ARG A 60 -12.64 10.88 9.34
N ARG A 61 -12.30 10.38 10.53
CA ARG A 61 -12.96 10.71 11.80
C ARG A 61 -12.01 10.53 12.98
N HIS A 62 -12.33 11.11 14.15
CA HIS A 62 -11.58 10.87 15.38
C HIS A 62 -11.70 9.44 15.92
N GLN A 63 -12.83 8.78 15.67
CA GLN A 63 -13.05 7.42 16.14
C GLN A 63 -13.54 6.52 15.00
N PRO A 64 -13.00 5.31 14.90
CA PRO A 64 -13.47 4.33 13.93
C PRO A 64 -14.87 3.85 14.28
N VAL A 65 -15.71 3.68 13.27
CA VAL A 65 -17.05 3.10 13.42
C VAL A 65 -17.22 1.99 12.41
N GLY A 66 -17.48 0.79 12.89
CA GLY A 66 -17.70 -0.41 12.07
C GLY A 66 -16.73 -1.55 12.39
N SER A 67 -16.92 -2.64 11.70
CA SER A 67 -16.06 -3.82 11.69
C SER A 67 -15.25 -3.89 10.39
N HIS A 68 -14.27 -4.80 10.32
CA HIS A 68 -13.45 -5.04 9.13
C HIS A 68 -12.79 -3.77 8.59
N LEU A 69 -12.15 -3.03 9.50
CA LEU A 69 -11.52 -1.75 9.18
C LEU A 69 -10.10 -1.94 8.68
N ILE A 70 -9.72 -1.10 7.72
CA ILE A 70 -8.35 -0.97 7.22
C ILE A 70 -7.83 0.39 7.64
N TYR A 71 -6.97 0.41 8.65
CA TYR A 71 -6.42 1.64 9.23
C TYR A 71 -5.16 2.07 8.49
N LEU A 72 -5.11 3.34 8.10
CA LEU A 72 -3.90 3.98 7.59
C LEU A 72 -3.48 5.07 8.57
N THR A 73 -2.33 4.90 9.18
CA THR A 73 -1.78 5.85 10.17
C THR A 73 -0.35 6.23 9.82
N ALA A 74 0.07 7.40 10.28
CA ALA A 74 1.44 7.86 10.16
C ALA A 74 2.05 8.05 11.55
N SER A 75 3.31 7.60 11.72
CA SER A 75 4.09 7.83 12.94
C SER A 75 5.43 8.47 12.60
N PRO A 76 5.74 9.64 13.16
CA PRO A 76 7.03 10.30 12.95
C PRO A 76 8.20 9.56 13.64
N GLU A 77 7.91 8.63 14.54
CA GLU A 77 8.93 7.84 15.26
C GLU A 77 9.57 6.76 14.38
N LEU A 78 8.89 6.36 13.31
CA LEU A 78 9.43 5.40 12.37
C LEU A 78 10.53 6.04 11.52
N SER A 79 11.58 5.27 11.23
CA SER A 79 12.63 5.71 10.32
C SER A 79 12.07 6.02 8.93
N ARG A 80 12.77 6.87 8.19
CA ARG A 80 12.34 7.31 6.86
C ARG A 80 11.90 6.14 5.97
N GLU A 81 10.72 6.27 5.37
CA GLU A 81 10.11 5.29 4.46
C GLU A 81 9.80 3.91 5.10
N ALA A 82 10.00 3.75 6.41
CA ALA A 82 9.64 2.52 7.12
C ALA A 82 8.11 2.40 7.29
N TYR A 83 7.64 1.17 7.38
CA TYR A 83 6.24 0.86 7.69
C TYR A 83 6.10 -0.46 8.42
N THR A 84 4.98 -0.61 9.09
CA THR A 84 4.45 -1.89 9.57
C THR A 84 3.10 -2.15 8.91
N LEU A 85 2.83 -3.41 8.62
CA LEU A 85 1.54 -3.89 8.13
C LEU A 85 1.15 -5.09 8.98
N ALA A 86 0.05 -4.97 9.71
CA ALA A 86 -0.57 -6.05 10.46
C ALA A 86 -1.93 -6.40 9.85
N VAL A 87 -2.10 -7.66 9.47
CA VAL A 87 -3.37 -8.24 9.06
C VAL A 87 -3.79 -9.21 10.14
N THR A 88 -4.88 -8.91 10.84
CA THR A 88 -5.51 -9.76 11.85
C THR A 88 -6.88 -10.22 11.34
N PRO A 89 -7.53 -11.19 11.97
CA PRO A 89 -8.90 -11.58 11.57
C PRO A 89 -9.92 -10.43 11.68
N GLU A 90 -9.68 -9.44 12.55
CA GLU A 90 -10.61 -8.36 12.83
C GLU A 90 -10.36 -7.11 11.98
N ASN A 91 -9.10 -6.80 11.68
CA ASN A 91 -8.73 -5.58 10.99
C ASN A 91 -7.36 -5.66 10.30
N ILE A 92 -7.10 -4.65 9.47
CA ILE A 92 -5.79 -4.41 8.87
C ILE A 92 -5.29 -3.06 9.38
N THR A 93 -4.03 -2.99 9.80
CA THR A 93 -3.38 -1.75 10.21
C THR A 93 -2.09 -1.53 9.42
N ILE A 94 -1.99 -0.39 8.77
CA ILE A 94 -0.76 0.12 8.16
C ILE A 94 -0.32 1.34 8.94
N CYS A 95 0.87 1.29 9.52
CA CYS A 95 1.51 2.43 10.15
C CYS A 95 2.83 2.71 9.42
N GLY A 96 2.99 3.90 8.87
CA GLY A 96 4.19 4.27 8.12
C GLY A 96 4.82 5.56 8.60
N SER A 97 6.11 5.74 8.30
CA SER A 97 6.76 7.02 8.49
C SER A 97 6.21 8.02 7.47
N LEU A 98 5.46 9.02 7.93
CA LEU A 98 4.83 10.00 7.05
C LEU A 98 4.06 9.34 5.89
N LYS A 99 3.85 10.08 4.79
CA LYS A 99 3.11 9.58 3.62
C LYS A 99 3.81 8.47 2.85
N SER A 100 5.14 8.51 2.74
CA SER A 100 5.88 7.51 1.93
C SER A 100 5.89 6.14 2.58
N GLY A 101 6.09 6.05 3.89
CA GLY A 101 5.98 4.77 4.60
C GLY A 101 4.58 4.17 4.50
N VAL A 102 3.53 4.98 4.69
CA VAL A 102 2.14 4.51 4.54
C VAL A 102 1.88 4.04 3.11
N LEU A 103 2.35 4.77 2.10
CA LEU A 103 2.23 4.36 0.70
C LEU A 103 2.89 3.00 0.46
N TYR A 104 4.09 2.75 1.01
CA TYR A 104 4.77 1.46 0.82
C TYR A 104 4.07 0.30 1.55
N GLY A 105 3.48 0.57 2.71
CA GLY A 105 2.59 -0.39 3.35
C GLY A 105 1.36 -0.72 2.49
N VAL A 106 0.75 0.30 1.90
CA VAL A 106 -0.35 0.14 0.94
C VAL A 106 0.09 -0.67 -0.28
N GLN A 107 1.27 -0.41 -0.86
CA GLN A 107 1.77 -1.19 -1.99
C GLN A 107 1.97 -2.68 -1.62
N THR A 108 2.43 -2.96 -0.40
CA THR A 108 2.56 -4.33 0.09
C THR A 108 1.19 -5.00 0.25
N LEU A 109 0.21 -4.32 0.83
CA LEU A 109 -1.17 -4.84 0.94
C LEU A 109 -1.80 -5.07 -0.44
N ARG A 110 -1.55 -4.18 -1.40
CA ARG A 110 -2.01 -4.36 -2.80
C ARG A 110 -1.43 -5.62 -3.44
N GLN A 111 -0.16 -5.96 -3.17
CA GLN A 111 0.43 -7.22 -3.64
C GLN A 111 -0.26 -8.43 -3.03
N MET A 112 -0.66 -8.37 -1.75
CA MET A 112 -1.46 -9.43 -1.12
C MET A 112 -2.83 -9.57 -1.78
N ILE A 113 -3.54 -8.46 -1.98
CA ILE A 113 -4.88 -8.46 -2.58
C ILE A 113 -4.84 -9.01 -4.00
N ARG A 114 -3.84 -8.69 -4.81
CA ARG A 114 -3.67 -9.25 -6.16
C ARG A 114 -3.46 -10.75 -6.17
N GLN A 115 -2.86 -11.31 -5.14
CA GLN A 115 -2.57 -12.74 -5.05
C GLN A 115 -3.71 -13.55 -4.43
N ALA A 116 -4.45 -12.96 -3.48
CA ALA A 116 -5.42 -13.69 -2.66
C ALA A 116 -6.88 -13.19 -2.83
N GLY A 117 -7.10 -12.08 -3.53
CA GLY A 117 -8.42 -11.48 -3.63
C GLY A 117 -8.92 -10.93 -2.29
N ALA A 118 -10.16 -11.26 -1.93
CA ALA A 118 -10.81 -10.74 -0.73
C ALA A 118 -10.38 -11.42 0.58
N VAL A 119 -9.79 -12.61 0.54
CA VAL A 119 -9.43 -13.39 1.74
C VAL A 119 -7.92 -13.38 1.92
N LEU A 120 -7.46 -12.59 2.88
CA LEU A 120 -6.04 -12.36 3.13
C LEU A 120 -5.55 -13.19 4.32
N PRO A 121 -4.37 -13.82 4.24
CA PRO A 121 -3.78 -14.48 5.40
C PRO A 121 -3.38 -13.46 6.46
N THR A 122 -3.44 -13.87 7.73
CA THR A 122 -2.92 -13.09 8.84
C THR A 122 -1.41 -12.99 8.75
N VAL A 123 -0.88 -11.77 8.77
CA VAL A 123 0.56 -11.49 8.69
C VAL A 123 0.95 -10.30 9.55
N LEU A 124 2.19 -10.31 10.00
CA LEU A 124 2.86 -9.14 10.55
C LEU A 124 4.11 -8.88 9.71
N ILE A 125 4.18 -7.70 9.11
CA ILE A 125 5.28 -7.23 8.28
C ILE A 125 5.87 -5.97 8.90
N SER A 126 7.20 -5.92 8.97
CA SER A 126 7.94 -4.69 9.25
C SER A 126 9.01 -4.54 8.18
N ASP A 127 9.06 -3.37 7.56
CA ASP A 127 9.94 -3.14 6.42
C ASP A 127 10.44 -1.70 6.36
N LYS A 128 11.62 -1.56 5.81
CA LYS A 128 12.23 -0.27 5.44
C LYS A 128 13.15 -0.48 4.24
N PRO A 129 13.31 0.53 3.38
CA PRO A 129 14.25 0.41 2.27
C PRO A 129 15.69 0.25 2.75
N ALA A 130 16.45 -0.67 2.13
CA ALA A 130 17.88 -0.80 2.34
C ALA A 130 18.67 0.34 1.69
N MET A 131 18.12 0.94 0.61
CA MET A 131 18.70 2.07 -0.11
C MET A 131 17.71 3.23 -0.15
N GLU A 132 18.19 4.43 0.17
CA GLU A 132 17.37 5.64 0.15
C GLU A 132 16.91 6.01 -1.27
N ASN A 133 17.80 5.92 -2.24
CA ASN A 133 17.53 6.27 -3.64
C ASN A 133 17.35 4.99 -4.47
N ARG A 134 16.17 4.82 -5.04
CA ARG A 134 15.81 3.69 -5.90
C ARG A 134 15.26 4.25 -7.20
N GLY A 135 16.14 4.42 -8.16
CA GLY A 135 15.84 5.12 -9.41
C GLY A 135 15.69 4.22 -10.61
N PHE A 136 14.88 4.67 -11.55
CA PHE A 136 14.78 4.15 -12.89
C PHE A 136 15.04 5.28 -13.89
N TYR A 137 15.99 5.05 -14.80
CA TYR A 137 16.32 5.99 -15.87
C TYR A 137 15.71 5.51 -17.17
N HIS A 138 14.91 6.36 -17.82
CA HIS A 138 14.26 6.06 -19.08
C HIS A 138 14.62 7.09 -20.15
N ASP A 139 15.20 6.61 -21.25
CA ASP A 139 15.46 7.45 -22.41
C ASP A 139 14.15 7.63 -23.21
N ALA A 140 13.62 8.84 -23.20
CA ALA A 140 12.39 9.21 -23.88
C ALA A 140 12.62 9.94 -25.22
N THR A 141 13.90 10.10 -25.65
CA THR A 141 14.27 10.94 -26.79
C THR A 141 14.92 10.17 -27.94
N ARG A 142 15.68 9.10 -27.64
CA ARG A 142 16.39 8.33 -28.64
C ARG A 142 15.67 7.01 -28.93
N GLY A 143 15.56 6.68 -30.20
CA GLY A 143 14.86 5.46 -30.63
C GLY A 143 13.34 5.59 -30.52
N ARG A 144 12.72 4.86 -29.61
CA ARG A 144 11.27 4.86 -29.42
C ARG A 144 10.86 5.93 -28.39
N VAL A 145 10.16 6.97 -28.85
CA VAL A 145 9.53 7.96 -27.98
C VAL A 145 8.27 7.36 -27.32
N PRO A 146 8.19 7.31 -26.00
CA PRO A 146 7.03 6.72 -25.31
C PRO A 146 5.81 7.66 -25.38
N THR A 147 4.62 7.07 -25.38
CA THR A 147 3.37 7.83 -25.22
C THR A 147 3.20 8.28 -23.77
N LEU A 148 2.41 9.33 -23.54
CA LEU A 148 2.05 9.77 -22.19
C LEU A 148 1.38 8.65 -21.39
N SER A 149 0.53 7.85 -22.02
CA SER A 149 -0.12 6.69 -21.37
C SER A 149 0.90 5.68 -20.89
N TYR A 150 1.92 5.37 -21.68
CA TYR A 150 3.01 4.49 -21.27
C TYR A 150 3.81 5.05 -20.08
N LEU A 151 4.14 6.35 -20.11
CA LEU A 151 4.88 7.00 -19.01
C LEU A 151 4.08 6.98 -17.69
N LYS A 152 2.76 7.18 -17.74
CA LYS A 152 1.88 7.05 -16.58
C LYS A 152 1.88 5.61 -16.04
N GLN A 153 1.74 4.63 -16.92
CA GLN A 153 1.79 3.21 -16.54
C GLN A 153 3.15 2.82 -15.97
N LEU A 154 4.24 3.36 -16.51
CA LEU A 154 5.59 3.16 -15.97
C LEU A 154 5.70 3.73 -14.56
N ALA A 155 5.23 4.96 -14.32
CA ALA A 155 5.25 5.58 -12.99
C ALA A 155 4.42 4.76 -11.98
N ASP A 156 3.24 4.28 -12.35
CA ASP A 156 2.40 3.43 -11.50
C ASP A 156 3.10 2.10 -11.18
N THR A 157 3.74 1.49 -12.17
CA THR A 157 4.51 0.25 -11.99
C THR A 157 5.70 0.45 -11.05
N LEU A 158 6.48 1.51 -11.26
CA LEU A 158 7.61 1.84 -10.40
C LEU A 158 7.17 2.09 -8.96
N SER A 159 6.09 2.85 -8.77
CA SER A 159 5.48 3.08 -7.45
C SER A 159 5.04 1.77 -6.78
N PHE A 160 4.41 0.86 -7.54
CA PHE A 160 3.98 -0.44 -7.02
C PHE A 160 5.12 -1.28 -6.46
N TYR A 161 6.30 -1.19 -7.07
CA TYR A 161 7.54 -1.84 -6.62
C TYR A 161 8.41 -0.95 -5.72
N LYS A 162 7.87 0.14 -5.19
CA LYS A 162 8.52 1.04 -4.23
C LYS A 162 9.78 1.74 -4.78
N ILE A 163 9.86 1.91 -6.09
CA ILE A 163 10.86 2.77 -6.74
C ILE A 163 10.44 4.22 -6.52
N ASN A 164 11.36 5.07 -6.06
CA ASN A 164 11.04 6.44 -5.63
C ASN A 164 11.59 7.54 -6.54
N GLN A 165 12.28 7.17 -7.61
CA GLN A 165 12.81 8.12 -8.59
C GLN A 165 12.57 7.62 -10.01
N LEU A 166 12.00 8.47 -10.85
CA LEU A 166 11.92 8.27 -12.30
C LEU A 166 12.63 9.43 -12.97
N GLN A 167 13.70 9.15 -13.68
CA GLN A 167 14.44 10.12 -14.47
C GLN A 167 14.17 9.91 -15.95
N LEU A 168 13.68 10.95 -16.63
CA LEU A 168 13.46 10.96 -18.07
C LEU A 168 14.61 11.74 -18.73
N TYR A 169 15.18 11.14 -19.75
CA TYR A 169 16.19 11.76 -20.61
C TYR A 169 15.56 12.16 -21.94
#